data_fa4ce8184784713f8c4412b7c791c4c6
#
_entry.id   fa4ce8184784713f8c4412b7c791c4c6
#
_cell.length_a   1.000
_cell.length_b   1.000
_cell.length_c   1.000
_cell.angle_alpha   90.00
_cell.angle_beta   90.00
_cell.angle_gamma   90.00
#
_symmetry.space_group_name_H-M   'P 1'
#
loop_
_entity.id
_entity.type
_entity.pdbx_description
1 polymer ?
#
loop_
_entity_poly.entity_id
_entity_poly.type
_entity_poly.pdbx_seq_one_letter_code
_entity_poly.pdbx_strand_id
1 'polypeptide(L)'
;MSFFSNDGYEQFFDMSHPEPHERAIPIIESIVADLNMSEHAVNIKNENFIECLPNDIVVEVPAIINKTGIHGKKLDNYPEPFGALLNAQVGTIQLTTKAILNKSKQTAIHALLADPLVAVSYTHLTLPTKA
;
A
#
# COMPACT_ATOMS: atom_id res chain seq x y z
N MET A 1 28.91 -24.72 -0.62
CA MET A 1 28.40 -23.74 -1.57
C MET A 1 27.63 -22.71 -0.73
N SER A 2 28.30 -21.61 -0.38
CA SER A 2 27.75 -20.58 0.54
C SER A 2 26.89 -19.62 -0.28
N PHE A 3 25.58 -19.59 -0.03
CA PHE A 3 24.60 -18.74 -0.72
C PHE A 3 24.45 -17.34 -0.09
N PHE A 4 25.25 -17.00 0.88
CA PHE A 4 25.23 -15.68 1.51
C PHE A 4 26.64 -15.08 1.48
N SER A 5 26.97 -14.33 0.42
CA SER A 5 28.05 -13.39 0.49
C SER A 5 27.57 -12.16 1.29
N ASN A 6 28.37 -11.77 2.27
CA ASN A 6 28.06 -10.65 3.18
C ASN A 6 28.01 -9.27 2.47
N ASP A 7 28.38 -9.23 1.19
CA ASP A 7 28.53 -7.99 0.42
C ASP A 7 27.18 -7.37 -0.05
N GLY A 8 26.08 -8.11 0.09
CA GLY A 8 24.75 -7.63 -0.31
C GLY A 8 24.04 -6.78 0.74
N TYR A 9 24.41 -6.89 2.02
CA TYR A 9 23.74 -6.17 3.10
C TYR A 9 24.26 -4.75 3.30
N GLU A 10 25.54 -4.50 3.02
CA GLU A 10 26.13 -3.17 3.21
C GLU A 10 25.60 -2.14 2.20
N GLN A 11 25.17 -2.55 0.99
CA GLN A 11 24.54 -1.65 0.02
C GLN A 11 23.11 -1.23 0.41
N PHE A 12 22.44 -1.99 1.28
CA PHE A 12 21.10 -1.63 1.77
C PHE A 12 21.11 -0.66 2.95
N PHE A 13 22.25 -0.49 3.63
CA PHE A 13 22.41 0.34 4.82
C PHE A 13 23.52 1.37 4.68
N ASP A 14 23.73 1.93 3.47
CA ASP A 14 24.54 3.14 3.35
C ASP A 14 23.82 4.33 3.99
N MET A 15 24.02 4.47 5.31
CA MET A 15 23.51 5.59 6.12
C MET A 15 24.31 6.88 5.91
N SER A 16 25.29 6.89 5.01
CA SER A 16 26.14 8.07 4.76
C SER A 16 25.43 9.20 4.03
N HIS A 17 24.33 8.87 3.34
CA HIS A 17 23.41 9.84 2.74
C HIS A 17 21.98 9.42 3.09
N PRO A 18 21.41 9.88 4.21
CA PRO A 18 19.99 9.67 4.45
C PRO A 18 19.23 10.39 3.34
N GLU A 19 18.80 9.60 2.33
CA GLU A 19 17.75 10.07 1.43
C GLU A 19 16.64 10.61 2.32
N PRO A 20 16.18 11.84 2.10
CA PRO A 20 15.09 12.38 2.91
C PRO A 20 13.94 11.39 2.84
N HIS A 21 13.53 10.84 4.01
CA HIS A 21 12.41 9.89 4.10
C HIS A 21 11.12 10.50 3.54
N GLU A 22 11.04 11.83 3.49
CA GLU A 22 9.93 12.60 2.96
C GLU A 22 10.20 12.99 1.50
N ARG A 23 9.42 12.40 0.58
CA ARG A 23 9.55 12.64 -0.86
C ARG A 23 8.69 13.82 -1.37
N ALA A 24 7.95 14.49 -0.47
CA ALA A 24 7.03 15.57 -0.88
C ALA A 24 7.74 16.72 -1.60
N ILE A 25 8.90 17.18 -1.09
CA ILE A 25 9.64 18.30 -1.69
C ILE A 25 10.17 17.95 -3.09
N PRO A 26 10.90 16.85 -3.30
CA PRO A 26 11.32 16.44 -4.65
C PRO A 26 10.15 16.28 -5.63
N ILE A 27 9.00 15.78 -5.18
CA ILE A 27 7.79 15.66 -6.01
C ILE A 27 7.29 17.04 -6.45
N ILE A 28 7.20 18.00 -5.52
CA ILE A 28 6.78 19.37 -5.82
C ILE A 28 7.76 20.03 -6.78
N GLU A 29 9.06 19.91 -6.56
CA GLU A 29 10.11 20.43 -7.44
C GLU A 29 9.98 19.86 -8.85
N SER A 30 9.74 18.56 -8.98
CA SER A 30 9.56 17.90 -10.27
C SER A 30 8.35 18.43 -11.03
N ILE A 31 7.25 18.71 -10.34
CA ILE A 31 6.06 19.31 -10.94
C ILE A 31 6.35 20.74 -11.39
N VAL A 32 6.97 21.54 -10.53
CA VAL A 32 7.22 22.96 -10.82
C VAL A 32 8.26 23.16 -11.92
N ALA A 33 9.33 22.37 -11.91
CA ALA A 33 10.46 22.49 -12.85
C ALA A 33 10.39 21.55 -14.06
N ASP A 34 9.32 20.76 -14.19
CA ASP A 34 9.12 19.78 -15.29
C ASP A 34 10.27 18.78 -15.46
N LEU A 35 10.73 18.19 -14.35
CA LEU A 35 11.94 17.37 -14.33
C LEU A 35 11.76 15.95 -14.89
N ASN A 36 10.54 15.48 -15.12
CA ASN A 36 10.24 14.09 -15.50
C ASN A 36 10.88 13.05 -14.55
N MET A 37 10.81 13.29 -13.25
CA MET A 37 11.41 12.46 -12.24
C MET A 37 10.69 11.12 -12.11
N SER A 38 11.45 10.03 -11.99
CA SER A 38 10.90 8.71 -11.66
C SER A 38 10.82 8.57 -10.14
N GLU A 39 9.65 8.20 -9.64
CA GLU A 39 9.44 7.87 -8.24
C GLU A 39 9.10 6.38 -8.11
N HIS A 40 9.69 5.71 -7.10
CA HIS A 40 9.54 4.26 -6.93
C HIS A 40 8.17 3.87 -6.40
N ALA A 41 7.56 4.73 -5.59
CA ALA A 41 6.29 4.46 -4.94
C ALA A 41 5.51 5.75 -4.71
N VAL A 42 4.30 5.82 -5.25
CA VAL A 42 3.34 6.91 -4.99
C VAL A 42 1.97 6.35 -4.70
N ASN A 43 1.25 6.96 -3.77
CA ASN A 43 -0.11 6.60 -3.45
C ASN A 43 -1.08 7.35 -4.37
N ILE A 44 -1.67 6.64 -5.33
CA ILE A 44 -2.63 7.19 -6.29
C ILE A 44 -3.83 6.27 -6.47
N LYS A 45 -4.92 6.83 -7.03
CA LYS A 45 -6.08 6.03 -7.39
C LYS A 45 -5.68 4.95 -8.39
N ASN A 46 -6.20 3.73 -8.25
CA ASN A 46 -5.72 2.57 -9.00
C ASN A 46 -5.82 2.74 -10.53
N GLU A 47 -6.90 3.28 -11.06
CA GLU A 47 -7.07 3.48 -12.52
C GLU A 47 -6.47 2.34 -13.39
N ASN A 48 -6.59 1.11 -12.92
CA ASN A 48 -6.08 -0.10 -13.57
C ASN A 48 -4.53 -0.27 -13.56
N PHE A 49 -3.83 0.40 -12.66
CA PHE A 49 -2.38 0.16 -12.47
C PHE A 49 -2.10 -1.24 -11.92
N ILE A 50 -2.99 -1.75 -11.07
CA ILE A 50 -3.02 -3.15 -10.60
C ILE A 50 -4.37 -3.74 -11.03
N GLU A 51 -4.38 -4.52 -12.11
CA GLU A 51 -5.60 -5.00 -12.78
C GLU A 51 -6.54 -5.83 -11.87
N CYS A 52 -5.97 -6.61 -10.95
CA CYS A 52 -6.75 -7.47 -10.05
C CYS A 52 -7.43 -6.73 -8.90
N LEU A 53 -7.25 -5.41 -8.78
CA LEU A 53 -7.82 -4.58 -7.72
C LEU A 53 -8.87 -3.61 -8.28
N PRO A 54 -9.89 -3.21 -7.48
CA PRO A 54 -10.87 -2.21 -7.89
C PRO A 54 -10.21 -0.86 -8.25
N ASN A 55 -10.81 -0.18 -9.24
CA ASN A 55 -10.28 1.10 -9.73
C ASN A 55 -10.52 2.28 -8.78
N ASP A 56 -11.38 2.13 -7.79
CA ASP A 56 -11.78 3.18 -6.85
C ASP A 56 -10.98 3.20 -5.54
N ILE A 57 -10.01 2.31 -5.40
CA ILE A 57 -9.09 2.31 -4.24
C ILE A 57 -7.80 3.04 -4.55
N VAL A 58 -7.07 3.41 -3.51
CA VAL A 58 -5.70 3.93 -3.61
C VAL A 58 -4.71 2.76 -3.58
N VAL A 59 -3.75 2.79 -4.48
CA VAL A 59 -2.66 1.82 -4.59
C VAL A 59 -1.31 2.54 -4.57
N GLU A 60 -0.28 1.83 -4.18
CA GLU A 60 1.09 2.30 -4.23
C GLU A 60 1.78 1.70 -5.46
N VAL A 61 2.20 2.55 -6.40
CA VAL A 61 2.84 2.14 -7.66
C VAL A 61 3.96 3.10 -8.04
N PRO A 62 4.94 2.65 -8.85
CA PRO A 62 5.92 3.55 -9.45
C PRO A 62 5.25 4.61 -10.32
N ALA A 63 5.86 5.78 -10.44
CA ALA A 63 5.31 6.86 -11.25
C ALA A 63 6.39 7.70 -11.93
N ILE A 64 5.99 8.44 -12.97
CA ILE A 64 6.72 9.57 -13.52
C ILE A 64 6.03 10.85 -13.09
N ILE A 65 6.81 11.81 -12.65
CA ILE A 65 6.33 13.09 -12.12
C ILE A 65 6.87 14.22 -12.97
N ASN A 66 6.00 15.06 -13.48
CA ASN A 66 6.34 16.23 -14.27
C ASN A 66 5.28 17.34 -14.10
N LYS A 67 5.36 18.41 -14.86
CA LYS A 67 4.43 19.56 -14.79
C LYS A 67 2.96 19.21 -15.00
N THR A 68 2.64 18.07 -15.63
CA THR A 68 1.26 17.62 -15.84
C THR A 68 0.73 16.80 -14.66
N GLY A 69 1.59 16.51 -13.68
CA GLY A 69 1.23 15.80 -12.45
C GLY A 69 1.97 14.48 -12.24
N ILE A 70 1.32 13.58 -11.55
CA ILE A 70 1.84 12.26 -11.17
C ILE A 70 1.20 11.23 -12.10
N HIS A 71 2.03 10.51 -12.83
CA HIS A 71 1.62 9.49 -13.81
C HIS A 71 2.08 8.12 -13.33
N GLY A 72 1.15 7.35 -12.76
CA GLY A 72 1.42 5.99 -12.31
C GLY A 72 1.83 5.07 -13.46
N LYS A 73 2.68 4.10 -13.14
CA LYS A 73 3.06 3.03 -14.07
C LYS A 73 2.26 1.78 -13.76
N LYS A 74 1.69 1.18 -14.80
CA LYS A 74 1.00 -0.10 -14.69
C LYS A 74 1.99 -1.20 -14.29
N LEU A 75 1.57 -2.04 -13.36
CA LEU A 75 2.30 -3.24 -12.95
C LEU A 75 1.78 -4.42 -13.76
N ASP A 76 2.44 -4.69 -14.90
CA ASP A 76 2.08 -5.82 -15.74
C ASP A 76 2.43 -7.15 -15.06
N ASN A 77 1.59 -8.17 -15.25
CA ASN A 77 1.78 -9.50 -14.67
C ASN A 77 1.92 -9.49 -13.14
N TYR A 78 1.12 -8.66 -12.46
CA TYR A 78 1.12 -8.63 -10.99
C TYR A 78 0.85 -10.03 -10.44
N PRO A 79 1.70 -10.56 -9.52
CA PRO A 79 1.58 -11.95 -9.08
C PRO A 79 0.22 -12.22 -8.43
N GLU A 80 -0.49 -13.22 -8.95
CA GLU A 80 -1.85 -13.57 -8.51
C GLU A 80 -1.98 -13.78 -6.99
N PRO A 81 -1.04 -14.47 -6.29
CA PRO A 81 -1.15 -14.65 -4.84
C PRO A 81 -1.10 -13.33 -4.07
N PHE A 82 -0.29 -12.36 -4.50
CA PHE A 82 -0.25 -11.03 -3.89
C PHE A 82 -1.50 -10.23 -4.20
N GLY A 83 -2.02 -10.34 -5.43
CA GLY A 83 -3.28 -9.73 -5.82
C GLY A 83 -4.44 -10.23 -4.95
N ALA A 84 -4.51 -11.53 -4.71
CA ALA A 84 -5.52 -12.14 -3.83
C ALA A 84 -5.40 -11.64 -2.37
N LEU A 85 -4.16 -11.53 -1.86
CA LEU A 85 -3.90 -11.02 -0.51
C LEU A 85 -4.36 -9.55 -0.38
N LEU A 86 -4.01 -8.70 -1.35
CA LEU A 86 -4.43 -7.30 -1.36
C LEU A 86 -5.96 -7.17 -1.49
N ASN A 87 -6.58 -7.99 -2.34
CA ASN A 87 -8.04 -8.00 -2.51
C ASN A 87 -8.77 -8.36 -1.21
N ALA A 88 -8.21 -9.23 -0.39
CA ALA A 88 -8.78 -9.55 0.92
C ALA A 88 -8.86 -8.32 1.85
N GLN A 89 -7.98 -7.35 1.69
CA GLN A 89 -7.98 -6.10 2.47
C GLN A 89 -8.92 -5.04 1.91
N VAL A 90 -9.26 -5.10 0.62
CA VAL A 90 -10.08 -4.08 -0.05
C VAL A 90 -11.44 -3.89 0.65
N GLY A 91 -12.11 -4.99 1.00
CA GLY A 91 -13.41 -4.93 1.68
C GLY A 91 -13.35 -4.18 3.01
N THR A 92 -12.34 -4.46 3.82
CA THR A 92 -12.12 -3.78 5.11
C THR A 92 -11.86 -2.28 4.92
N ILE A 93 -11.01 -1.92 3.95
CA ILE A 93 -10.68 -0.52 3.64
C ILE A 93 -11.92 0.24 3.17
N GLN A 94 -12.70 -0.34 2.25
CA GLN A 94 -13.93 0.27 1.73
C GLN A 94 -14.99 0.44 2.83
N LEU A 95 -15.21 -0.57 3.67
CA LEU A 95 -16.14 -0.49 4.79
C LEU A 95 -15.71 0.56 5.82
N THR A 96 -14.41 0.64 6.13
CA THR A 96 -13.86 1.65 7.04
C THR A 96 -14.10 3.05 6.48
N THR A 97 -13.75 3.29 5.22
CA THR A 97 -13.98 4.56 4.54
C THR A 97 -15.47 4.94 4.55
N LYS A 98 -16.34 3.99 4.21
CA LYS A 98 -17.80 4.20 4.21
C LYS A 98 -18.34 4.49 5.62
N ALA A 99 -17.80 3.83 6.65
CA ALA A 99 -18.18 4.09 8.03
C ALA A 99 -17.84 5.53 8.46
N ILE A 100 -16.67 6.03 8.08
CA ILE A 100 -16.21 7.39 8.37
C ILE A 100 -17.09 8.41 7.64
N LEU A 101 -17.26 8.26 6.33
CA LEU A 101 -18.03 9.20 5.50
C LEU A 101 -19.48 9.30 5.94
N ASN A 102 -20.11 8.17 6.29
CA ASN A 102 -21.52 8.10 6.70
C ASN A 102 -21.71 8.26 8.21
N LYS A 103 -20.61 8.42 8.99
CA LYS A 103 -20.63 8.46 10.47
C LYS A 103 -21.43 7.28 11.06
N SER A 104 -21.27 6.09 10.46
CA SER A 104 -22.06 4.90 10.77
C SER A 104 -21.30 3.95 11.68
N LYS A 105 -21.71 3.89 12.96
CA LYS A 105 -21.20 2.92 13.93
C LYS A 105 -21.45 1.46 13.48
N GLN A 106 -22.61 1.19 12.88
CA GLN A 106 -22.95 -0.13 12.35
C GLN A 106 -21.94 -0.57 11.27
N THR A 107 -21.65 0.31 10.31
CA THR A 107 -20.69 0.01 9.24
C THR A 107 -19.25 -0.14 9.79
N ALA A 108 -18.89 0.60 10.85
CA ALA A 108 -17.61 0.42 11.52
C ALA A 108 -17.48 -0.98 12.17
N ILE A 109 -18.56 -1.47 12.80
CA ILE A 109 -18.60 -2.84 13.34
C ILE A 109 -18.44 -3.86 12.20
N HIS A 110 -19.12 -3.67 11.07
CA HIS A 110 -18.99 -4.55 9.90
C HIS A 110 -17.56 -4.54 9.35
N ALA A 111 -16.87 -3.39 9.32
CA ALA A 111 -15.48 -3.30 8.91
C ALA A 111 -14.56 -4.13 9.82
N LEU A 112 -14.74 -4.04 11.15
CA LEU A 112 -14.00 -4.84 12.11
C LEU A 112 -14.25 -6.35 11.95
N LEU A 113 -15.50 -6.74 11.69
CA LEU A 113 -15.85 -8.16 11.47
C LEU A 113 -15.33 -8.70 10.14
N ALA A 114 -15.15 -7.84 9.15
CA ALA A 114 -14.59 -8.21 7.85
C ALA A 114 -13.06 -8.27 7.83
N ASP A 115 -12.39 -7.74 8.86
CA ASP A 115 -10.93 -7.73 8.95
C ASP A 115 -10.40 -9.12 9.32
N PRO A 116 -9.63 -9.78 8.44
CA PRO A 116 -9.06 -11.10 8.73
C PRO A 116 -8.19 -11.13 10.00
N LEU A 117 -7.52 -10.03 10.32
CA LEU A 117 -6.65 -9.93 11.50
C LEU A 117 -7.46 -9.88 12.80
N VAL A 118 -8.59 -9.18 12.80
CA VAL A 118 -9.49 -9.10 13.96
C VAL A 118 -10.16 -10.44 14.19
N ALA A 119 -10.61 -11.13 13.15
CA ALA A 119 -11.23 -12.45 13.25
C ALA A 119 -10.32 -13.48 13.95
N VAL A 120 -9.02 -13.47 13.63
CA VAL A 120 -8.02 -14.35 14.28
C VAL A 120 -7.86 -14.01 15.78
N SER A 121 -7.83 -12.73 16.13
CA SER A 121 -7.68 -12.29 17.53
C SER A 121 -8.87 -12.71 18.39
N TYR A 122 -10.09 -12.68 17.86
CA TYR A 122 -11.29 -13.13 18.60
C TYR A 122 -11.30 -14.63 18.89
N THR A 123 -10.79 -15.47 17.99
CA THR A 123 -10.71 -16.93 18.22
C THR A 123 -9.74 -17.29 19.34
N HIS A 124 -8.71 -16.50 19.57
CA HIS A 124 -7.77 -16.68 20.67
C HIS A 124 -8.29 -16.16 22.02
N LEU A 125 -9.17 -15.16 22.02
CA LEU A 125 -9.74 -14.56 23.23
C LEU A 125 -10.99 -15.30 23.76
N THR A 126 -11.65 -16.11 22.93
CA THR A 126 -12.93 -16.75 23.28
C THR A 126 -12.82 -18.26 23.54
N LEU A 127 -11.63 -18.83 23.61
CA LEU A 127 -11.49 -20.20 24.10
C LEU A 127 -11.83 -20.25 25.60
N PRO A 128 -12.97 -20.85 26.00
CA PRO A 128 -13.27 -20.99 27.40
C PRO A 128 -12.21 -21.91 28.00
N THR A 129 -11.44 -21.41 28.95
CA THR A 129 -10.71 -22.24 29.89
C THR A 129 -11.75 -23.01 30.69
N LYS A 130 -12.03 -24.23 30.28
CA LYS A 130 -12.77 -25.16 31.18
C LYS A 130 -11.89 -25.36 32.39
N ALA A 131 -12.37 -24.88 33.54
CA ALA A 131 -11.94 -25.34 34.85
C ALA A 131 -12.31 -26.81 35.03
#